data_5b0ced33ccef372059cf37ac99b451ff
#
_entry.id   5b0ced33ccef372059cf37ac99b451ff
#
_cell.length_a   1.000
_cell.length_b   1.000
_cell.length_c   1.000
_cell.angle_alpha   90.00
_cell.angle_beta   90.00
_cell.angle_gamma   90.00
#
_symmetry.space_group_name_H-M   'P 1'
#
loop_
_entity.id
_entity.type
_entity.pdbx_description
1 polymer ?
#
loop_
_entity_poly.entity_id
_entity_poly.type
_entity_poly.pdbx_seq_one_letter_code
_entity_poly.pdbx_strand_id
1 'polypeptide(L)'
;MATQVQFRRGTTAEHSGFKGADGEVTVDTSLKTVVIHDAITNGGFPLLRQDGSNSLFERGAVTSCALKFDGDPNTGLISPAAEEIALVTGGVSRLTIDSNGAATFTGNVQVNGDLSLTGRFDSGENLALIIALG
;
A
#
# COMPACT_ATOMS: atom_id res chain seq x y z
N MET A 1 21.84 -38.05 13.46
CA MET A 1 22.03 -36.58 13.40
C MET A 1 21.26 -36.03 12.21
N ALA A 2 20.48 -35.00 12.41
CA ALA A 2 19.81 -34.33 11.28
C ALA A 2 20.87 -33.61 10.42
N THR A 3 20.85 -33.83 9.10
CA THR A 3 21.73 -33.15 8.16
C THR A 3 21.22 -31.72 7.96
N GLN A 4 22.04 -30.71 8.28
CA GLN A 4 21.70 -29.31 8.08
C GLN A 4 22.12 -28.88 6.66
N VAL A 5 21.18 -28.36 5.89
CA VAL A 5 21.45 -27.67 4.63
C VAL A 5 21.54 -26.18 4.91
N GLN A 6 22.61 -25.52 4.47
CA GLN A 6 22.75 -24.06 4.55
C GLN A 6 22.75 -23.48 3.14
N PHE A 7 21.86 -22.52 2.90
CA PHE A 7 21.88 -21.71 1.68
C PHE A 7 22.99 -20.64 1.75
N ARG A 8 23.42 -20.15 0.60
CA ARG A 8 24.24 -18.94 0.52
C ARG A 8 23.51 -17.83 1.28
N ARG A 9 24.23 -17.06 2.07
CA ARG A 9 23.66 -16.02 2.93
C ARG A 9 24.57 -14.80 3.00
N GLY A 10 23.97 -13.65 3.23
CA GLY A 10 24.67 -12.37 3.44
C GLY A 10 23.76 -11.39 4.14
N THR A 11 24.29 -10.22 4.46
CA THR A 11 23.52 -9.07 4.92
C THR A 11 22.81 -8.41 3.73
N THR A 12 21.83 -7.54 3.99
CA THR A 12 21.17 -6.73 2.93
C THR A 12 22.21 -5.92 2.13
N ALA A 13 23.23 -5.38 2.81
CA ALA A 13 24.29 -4.62 2.14
C ALA A 13 25.14 -5.50 1.19
N GLU A 14 25.43 -6.74 1.58
CA GLU A 14 26.15 -7.69 0.71
C GLU A 14 25.27 -8.16 -0.46
N HIS A 15 23.95 -8.32 -0.25
CA HIS A 15 23.02 -8.65 -1.33
C HIS A 15 22.91 -7.50 -2.34
N SER A 16 22.96 -6.24 -1.93
CA SER A 16 22.79 -5.10 -2.84
C SER A 16 23.75 -5.06 -4.02
N GLY A 17 24.93 -5.65 -3.87
CA GLY A 17 25.92 -5.81 -4.95
C GLY A 17 25.96 -7.20 -5.59
N PHE A 18 25.24 -8.16 -5.04
CA PHE A 18 25.25 -9.54 -5.49
C PHE A 18 24.12 -9.80 -6.51
N LYS A 19 24.52 -10.43 -7.61
CA LYS A 19 23.62 -10.91 -8.64
C LYS A 19 23.65 -12.45 -8.66
N GLY A 20 22.66 -13.09 -8.11
CA GLY A 20 22.52 -14.55 -8.12
C GLY A 20 22.09 -15.08 -9.48
N ALA A 21 22.28 -16.37 -9.72
CA ALA A 21 21.77 -17.04 -10.90
C ALA A 21 20.22 -17.03 -10.93
N ASP A 22 19.64 -17.24 -12.10
CA ASP A 22 18.18 -17.34 -12.25
C ASP A 22 17.65 -18.51 -11.40
N GLY A 23 16.68 -18.21 -10.54
CA GLY A 23 16.11 -19.18 -9.57
C GLY A 23 17.01 -19.48 -8.37
N GLU A 24 18.19 -18.86 -8.24
CA GLU A 24 19.03 -19.02 -7.04
C GLU A 24 18.30 -18.48 -5.80
N VAL A 25 18.35 -19.27 -4.72
CA VAL A 25 17.78 -18.92 -3.42
C VAL A 25 18.91 -18.60 -2.43
N THR A 26 18.84 -17.43 -1.83
CA THR A 26 19.76 -17.00 -0.78
C THR A 26 19.01 -16.55 0.47
N VAL A 27 19.71 -16.29 1.57
CA VAL A 27 19.14 -15.81 2.83
C VAL A 27 19.74 -14.46 3.19
N ASP A 28 18.90 -13.44 3.29
CA ASP A 28 19.28 -12.15 3.88
C ASP A 28 19.23 -12.26 5.40
N THR A 29 20.42 -12.17 6.02
CA THR A 29 20.57 -12.32 7.46
C THR A 29 20.21 -11.07 8.26
N SER A 30 20.16 -9.89 7.62
CA SER A 30 19.69 -8.65 8.23
C SER A 30 18.16 -8.60 8.24
N LEU A 31 17.51 -8.80 7.08
CA LEU A 31 16.06 -8.84 6.95
C LEU A 31 15.43 -10.14 7.47
N LYS A 32 16.22 -11.20 7.74
CA LYS A 32 15.73 -12.52 8.16
C LYS A 32 14.70 -13.10 7.18
N THR A 33 14.98 -13.00 5.90
CA THR A 33 14.11 -13.48 4.84
C THR A 33 14.88 -14.22 3.75
N VAL A 34 14.14 -14.93 2.92
CA VAL A 34 14.65 -15.60 1.71
C VAL A 34 14.63 -14.60 0.56
N VAL A 35 15.63 -14.67 -0.31
CA VAL A 35 15.77 -13.86 -1.51
C VAL A 35 15.82 -14.78 -2.73
N ILE A 36 15.02 -14.49 -3.73
CA ILE A 36 15.02 -15.17 -5.02
C ILE A 36 15.73 -14.28 -6.04
N HIS A 37 16.59 -14.87 -6.86
CA HIS A 37 17.37 -14.15 -7.89
C HIS A 37 16.88 -14.50 -9.31
N ASP A 38 17.06 -13.55 -10.23
CA ASP A 38 16.67 -13.62 -11.64
C ASP A 38 17.84 -13.47 -12.64
N ALA A 39 19.08 -13.54 -12.15
CA ALA A 39 20.32 -13.28 -12.90
C ALA A 39 20.43 -11.86 -13.49
N ILE A 40 19.50 -10.96 -13.21
CA ILE A 40 19.46 -9.59 -13.78
C ILE A 40 19.54 -8.56 -12.66
N THR A 41 18.72 -8.69 -11.64
CA THR A 41 18.53 -7.70 -10.56
C THR A 41 19.58 -7.89 -9.47
N ASN A 42 20.38 -6.85 -9.21
CA ASN A 42 21.26 -6.84 -8.05
C ASN A 42 20.40 -6.86 -6.76
N GLY A 43 20.78 -7.71 -5.80
CA GLY A 43 20.06 -7.86 -4.56
C GLY A 43 18.91 -8.89 -4.63
N GLY A 44 18.43 -9.23 -5.82
CA GLY A 44 17.29 -10.13 -6.00
C GLY A 44 15.99 -9.60 -5.39
N PHE A 45 15.04 -10.50 -5.13
CA PHE A 45 13.69 -10.19 -4.62
C PHE A 45 13.51 -10.83 -3.25
N PRO A 46 13.56 -10.05 -2.15
CA PRO A 46 13.29 -10.58 -0.81
C PRO A 46 11.81 -10.94 -0.66
N LEU A 47 11.55 -12.12 -0.10
CA LEU A 47 10.18 -12.53 0.21
C LEU A 47 9.61 -11.71 1.37
N LEU A 48 8.31 -11.48 1.30
CA LEU A 48 7.57 -10.77 2.33
C LEU A 48 7.60 -11.56 3.66
N ARG A 49 7.95 -10.91 4.75
CA ARG A 49 7.87 -11.51 6.07
C ARG A 49 6.44 -11.45 6.60
N GLN A 50 6.06 -12.44 7.40
CA GLN A 50 4.73 -12.51 8.01
C GLN A 50 4.42 -11.28 8.89
N ASP A 51 5.43 -10.73 9.56
CA ASP A 51 5.29 -9.53 10.40
C ASP A 51 5.26 -8.22 9.59
N GLY A 52 5.38 -8.31 8.26
CA GLY A 52 5.37 -7.15 7.38
C GLY A 52 6.56 -6.20 7.52
N SER A 53 7.56 -6.52 8.33
CA SER A 53 8.66 -5.60 8.65
C SER A 53 9.55 -5.23 7.45
N ASN A 54 9.46 -5.99 6.34
CA ASN A 54 10.14 -5.70 5.08
C ASN A 54 9.17 -5.35 3.95
N SER A 55 7.90 -5.02 4.28
CA SER A 55 6.88 -4.62 3.31
C SER A 55 6.98 -3.12 3.06
N LEU A 56 7.81 -2.72 2.11
CA LEU A 56 7.86 -1.35 1.63
C LEU A 56 7.17 -1.31 0.26
N PHE A 57 6.00 -0.70 0.23
CA PHE A 57 5.28 -0.51 -1.02
C PHE A 57 5.68 0.81 -1.67
N GLU A 58 5.92 0.80 -2.97
CA GLU A 58 6.01 2.02 -3.75
C GLU A 58 4.70 2.80 -3.61
N ARG A 59 4.75 4.13 -3.72
CA ARG A 59 3.56 4.97 -3.53
C ARG A 59 2.41 4.63 -4.49
N GLY A 60 2.74 4.10 -5.67
CA GLY A 60 1.78 3.87 -6.74
C GLY A 60 1.28 5.17 -7.37
N ALA A 61 0.35 5.01 -8.30
CA ALA A 61 -0.36 6.09 -8.98
C ALA A 61 -1.79 5.63 -9.26
N VAL A 62 -2.69 6.55 -9.62
CA VAL A 62 -4.08 6.21 -9.96
C VAL A 62 -4.19 5.26 -11.15
N THR A 63 -3.18 5.22 -12.04
CA THR A 63 -3.10 4.31 -13.18
C THR A 63 -2.49 2.94 -12.84
N SER A 64 -1.74 2.86 -11.72
CA SER A 64 -1.13 1.62 -11.22
C SER A 64 -0.94 1.73 -9.71
N CYS A 65 -1.93 1.23 -8.97
CA CYS A 65 -1.94 1.30 -7.52
C CYS A 65 -0.80 0.49 -6.88
N ALA A 66 -0.37 0.91 -5.68
CA ALA A 66 0.63 0.20 -4.87
C ALA A 66 0.12 -1.17 -4.43
N LEU A 67 -1.07 -1.22 -3.87
CA LEU A 67 -1.83 -2.45 -3.65
C LEU A 67 -2.98 -2.47 -4.65
N LYS A 68 -3.01 -3.48 -5.51
CA LYS A 68 -3.95 -3.60 -6.64
C LYS A 68 -4.42 -5.02 -6.82
N PHE A 69 -5.47 -5.19 -7.60
CA PHE A 69 -6.00 -6.50 -7.96
C PHE A 69 -5.40 -7.00 -9.27
N ASP A 70 -5.30 -8.32 -9.41
CA ASP A 70 -4.87 -8.93 -10.66
C ASP A 70 -5.84 -8.57 -11.80
N GLY A 71 -5.29 -8.13 -12.93
CA GLY A 71 -6.08 -7.67 -14.08
C GLY A 71 -6.70 -6.28 -13.92
N ASP A 72 -6.60 -5.62 -12.74
CA ASP A 72 -7.14 -4.28 -12.50
C ASP A 72 -6.11 -3.37 -11.78
N PRO A 73 -5.10 -2.88 -12.50
CA PRO A 73 -4.00 -2.14 -11.89
C PRO A 73 -4.40 -0.76 -11.35
N ASN A 74 -5.53 -0.20 -11.79
CA ASN A 74 -6.01 1.14 -11.45
C ASN A 74 -7.12 1.16 -10.39
N THR A 75 -7.31 0.03 -9.69
CA THR A 75 -8.18 -0.10 -8.52
C THR A 75 -7.35 -0.61 -7.34
N GLY A 76 -7.39 0.10 -6.21
CA GLY A 76 -6.60 -0.26 -5.05
C GLY A 76 -6.23 0.90 -4.14
N LEU A 77 -5.04 0.82 -3.53
CA LEU A 77 -4.52 1.78 -2.57
C LEU A 77 -3.26 2.46 -3.11
N ILE A 78 -3.15 3.77 -2.89
CA ILE A 78 -1.95 4.57 -3.19
C ILE A 78 -1.60 5.51 -2.04
N SER A 79 -0.37 6.06 -2.07
CA SER A 79 0.06 7.19 -1.25
C SER A 79 0.38 8.37 -2.19
N PRO A 80 -0.57 9.29 -2.46
CA PRO A 80 -0.38 10.37 -3.45
C PRO A 80 0.78 11.29 -3.12
N ALA A 81 0.99 11.58 -1.83
CA ALA A 81 2.09 12.38 -1.31
C ALA A 81 2.58 11.81 0.03
N ALA A 82 3.57 12.47 0.68
CA ALA A 82 3.99 12.11 2.03
C ALA A 82 2.82 12.29 3.00
N GLU A 83 2.63 11.31 3.91
CA GLU A 83 1.58 11.33 4.93
C GLU A 83 0.14 11.34 4.36
N GLU A 84 -0.03 10.97 3.09
CA GLU A 84 -1.33 10.87 2.41
C GLU A 84 -1.64 9.43 2.00
N ILE A 85 -2.92 9.08 2.03
CA ILE A 85 -3.42 7.79 1.57
C ILE A 85 -4.69 7.98 0.75
N ALA A 86 -4.86 7.22 -0.34
CA ALA A 86 -6.07 7.26 -1.14
C ALA A 86 -6.53 5.89 -1.60
N LEU A 87 -7.85 5.70 -1.60
CA LEU A 87 -8.54 4.60 -2.28
C LEU A 87 -8.88 5.02 -3.71
N VAL A 88 -8.49 4.17 -4.65
CA VAL A 88 -8.66 4.39 -6.10
C VAL A 88 -9.57 3.32 -6.68
N THR A 89 -10.49 3.72 -7.55
CA THR A 89 -11.23 2.79 -8.41
C THR A 89 -11.32 3.35 -9.83
N GLY A 90 -11.02 2.51 -10.83
CA GLY A 90 -11.06 2.90 -12.23
C GLY A 90 -10.16 4.11 -12.55
N GLY A 91 -9.00 4.22 -11.90
CA GLY A 91 -8.06 5.31 -12.10
C GLY A 91 -8.45 6.66 -11.46
N VAL A 92 -9.44 6.66 -10.55
CA VAL A 92 -9.91 7.87 -9.85
C VAL A 92 -9.80 7.68 -8.34
N SER A 93 -9.17 8.64 -7.64
CA SER A 93 -9.18 8.67 -6.18
C SER A 93 -10.60 8.95 -5.69
N ARG A 94 -11.17 8.01 -4.93
CA ARG A 94 -12.54 8.11 -4.39
C ARG A 94 -12.59 8.64 -2.97
N LEU A 95 -11.60 8.27 -2.18
CA LEU A 95 -11.39 8.77 -0.83
C LEU A 95 -9.91 9.10 -0.69
N THR A 96 -9.60 10.29 -0.23
CA THR A 96 -8.24 10.71 0.12
C THR A 96 -8.23 11.18 1.57
N ILE A 97 -7.24 10.74 2.33
CA ILE A 97 -6.90 11.31 3.65
C ILE A 97 -5.59 12.07 3.46
N ASP A 98 -5.62 13.38 3.69
CA ASP A 98 -4.48 14.26 3.52
C ASP A 98 -3.54 14.25 4.75
N SER A 99 -2.41 14.94 4.65
CA SER A 99 -1.39 15.05 5.70
C SER A 99 -1.89 15.72 7.00
N ASN A 100 -3.03 16.40 6.97
CA ASN A 100 -3.68 17.00 8.15
C ASN A 100 -4.75 16.07 8.75
N GLY A 101 -4.99 14.92 8.13
CA GLY A 101 -6.01 13.96 8.53
C GLY A 101 -7.42 14.27 8.01
N ALA A 102 -7.58 15.24 7.10
CA ALA A 102 -8.88 15.52 6.49
C ALA A 102 -9.22 14.45 5.44
N ALA A 103 -10.41 13.87 5.55
CA ALA A 103 -10.93 12.86 4.61
C ALA A 103 -11.83 13.51 3.56
N THR A 104 -11.49 13.38 2.29
CA THR A 104 -12.25 13.91 1.15
C THR A 104 -12.77 12.78 0.29
N PHE A 105 -14.09 12.77 0.05
CA PHE A 105 -14.74 11.90 -0.92
C PHE A 105 -14.95 12.65 -2.25
N THR A 106 -14.54 12.07 -3.36
CA THR A 106 -14.68 12.67 -4.70
C THR A 106 -16.13 12.59 -5.24
N GLY A 107 -16.98 11.78 -4.62
CA GLY A 107 -18.38 11.60 -5.00
C GLY A 107 -19.32 11.67 -3.81
N ASN A 108 -20.58 11.33 -4.04
CA ASN A 108 -21.59 11.28 -2.98
C ASN A 108 -21.27 10.20 -1.97
N VAL A 109 -21.56 10.47 -0.70
CA VAL A 109 -21.52 9.48 0.39
C VAL A 109 -22.96 9.07 0.73
N GLN A 110 -23.26 7.78 0.62
CA GLN A 110 -24.53 7.21 1.06
C GLN A 110 -24.32 6.46 2.37
N VAL A 111 -25.07 6.82 3.39
CA VAL A 111 -25.10 6.15 4.68
C VAL A 111 -26.41 5.38 4.81
N ASN A 112 -26.33 4.04 4.93
CA ASN A 112 -27.51 3.16 5.06
C ASN A 112 -27.92 2.93 6.53
N GLY A 113 -27.54 3.80 7.44
CA GLY A 113 -27.84 3.78 8.87
C GLY A 113 -27.74 5.19 9.42
N ASP A 114 -27.68 5.30 10.73
CA ASP A 114 -27.58 6.59 11.41
C ASP A 114 -26.21 7.22 11.19
N LEU A 115 -26.18 8.53 10.85
CA LEU A 115 -24.98 9.35 10.83
C LEU A 115 -24.89 10.19 12.10
N SER A 116 -23.88 9.94 12.93
CA SER A 116 -23.60 10.75 14.11
C SER A 116 -22.44 11.72 13.83
N LEU A 117 -22.67 13.01 13.98
CA LEU A 117 -21.67 14.05 13.82
C LEU A 117 -21.44 14.72 15.17
N THR A 118 -20.20 14.72 15.65
CA THR A 118 -19.82 15.42 16.91
C THR A 118 -19.40 16.88 16.66
N GLY A 119 -19.20 17.24 15.41
CA GLY A 119 -18.86 18.59 14.98
C GLY A 119 -20.01 19.31 14.29
N ARG A 120 -19.68 20.46 13.69
CA ARG A 120 -20.64 21.24 12.92
C ARG A 120 -20.86 20.59 11.54
N PHE A 121 -22.11 20.44 11.17
CA PHE A 121 -22.49 20.12 9.78
C PHE A 121 -22.57 21.41 8.99
N ASP A 122 -21.73 21.57 7.96
CA ASP A 122 -21.76 22.68 7.03
C ASP A 122 -22.34 22.21 5.69
N SER A 123 -23.59 22.53 5.43
CA SER A 123 -24.31 22.09 4.22
C SER A 123 -24.16 23.04 3.03
N GLY A 124 -23.35 24.09 3.18
CA GLY A 124 -23.17 25.11 2.15
C GLY A 124 -24.37 26.04 1.95
N GLU A 125 -25.58 25.62 1.70
CA GLU A 125 -26.69 26.54 1.42
C GLU A 125 -28.09 26.08 1.83
N ASN A 126 -28.35 24.81 2.12
CA ASN A 126 -29.74 24.31 2.17
C ASN A 126 -30.25 23.73 3.49
N LEU A 127 -29.45 23.71 4.55
CA LEU A 127 -29.90 23.12 5.83
C LEU A 127 -31.04 23.94 6.47
N ALA A 128 -31.02 25.26 6.32
CA ALA A 128 -32.06 26.14 6.85
C ALA A 128 -33.43 25.87 6.19
N LEU A 129 -33.44 25.52 4.91
CA LEU A 129 -34.67 25.17 4.18
C LEU A 129 -35.24 23.81 4.60
N ILE A 130 -34.39 22.82 4.87
CA ILE A 130 -34.82 21.49 5.32
C ILE A 130 -35.44 21.57 6.73
N ILE A 131 -34.86 22.35 7.64
CA ILE A 131 -35.39 22.57 8.99
C ILE A 131 -36.68 23.37 8.95
N ALA A 132 -36.82 24.32 8.02
CA ALA A 132 -38.02 25.15 7.89
C ALA A 132 -39.23 24.42 7.27
N LEU A 133 -38.99 23.31 6.56
CA LEU A 133 -40.02 22.51 5.89
C LEU A 133 -40.40 21.23 6.65
N GLY A 134 -39.69 20.88 7.72
CA GLY A 134 -39.99 19.76 8.63
C GLY A 134 -40.84 20.23 9.76
#